data_58b2a6bc27c4c955dcee77d3f5cc7214
#
_entry.id   58b2a6bc27c4c955dcee77d3f5cc7214
#
_cell.length_a   1.000
_cell.length_b   1.000
_cell.length_c   1.000
_cell.angle_alpha   90.00
_cell.angle_beta   90.00
_cell.angle_gamma   90.00
#
_symmetry.space_group_name_H-M   'P 1'
#
loop_
_entity.id
_entity.type
_entity.pdbx_description
1 polymer ?
#
loop_
_entity_poly.entity_id
_entity_poly.type
_entity_poly.pdbx_seq_one_letter_code
_entity_poly.pdbx_strand_id
1 'polypeptide(L)'
;MISMKFTEQGIRTIKEVPKRVQGARDLAKKLGVEIKQVYLTSGENDLVSFVETANGDNLAKFALALGSMGNVHTRTARAWPEAEYLKLVSELP
;
A
#
# COMPACT_ATOMS: atom_id res chain seq x y z
N MET A 1 4.68 2.37 3.36
CA MET A 1 4.22 0.98 3.45
C MET A 1 2.72 0.96 3.69
N ILE A 2 2.01 0.19 2.93
CA ILE A 2 0.58 -0.02 3.13
C ILE A 2 0.35 -1.47 3.51
N SER A 3 -0.19 -1.70 4.70
CA SER A 3 -0.62 -3.01 5.16
C SER A 3 -2.10 -3.16 4.88
N MET A 4 -2.51 -4.32 4.43
CA MET A 4 -3.91 -4.54 4.02
C MET A 4 -4.43 -5.84 4.61
N LYS A 5 -5.72 -5.81 4.98
CA LYS A 5 -6.49 -7.00 5.32
C LYS A 5 -7.66 -7.11 4.36
N PHE A 6 -7.92 -8.30 3.86
CA PHE A 6 -9.11 -8.53 3.07
C PHE A 6 -10.37 -8.32 3.91
N THR A 7 -11.36 -7.69 3.32
CA THR A 7 -12.72 -7.71 3.86
C THR A 7 -13.35 -9.07 3.57
N GLU A 8 -14.54 -9.32 4.11
CA GLU A 8 -15.30 -10.51 3.75
C GLU A 8 -15.57 -10.57 2.24
N GLN A 9 -15.93 -9.43 1.64
CA GLN A 9 -16.11 -9.32 0.18
C GLN A 9 -14.80 -9.63 -0.56
N GLY A 10 -13.67 -9.08 -0.10
CA GLY A 10 -12.39 -9.25 -0.76
C GLY A 10 -11.91 -10.70 -0.77
N ILE A 11 -12.07 -11.41 0.35
CA ILE A 11 -11.67 -12.83 0.41
C ILE A 11 -12.66 -13.74 -0.32
N ARG A 12 -13.94 -13.41 -0.30
CA ARG A 12 -14.95 -14.17 -1.02
C ARG A 12 -14.73 -14.15 -2.52
N THR A 13 -14.23 -13.01 -3.05
CA THR A 13 -13.95 -12.81 -4.47
C THR A 13 -12.45 -12.87 -4.78
N ILE A 14 -11.72 -13.70 -4.04
CA ILE A 14 -10.25 -13.76 -4.13
C ILE A 14 -9.73 -14.04 -5.54
N LYS A 15 -10.49 -14.78 -6.34
CA LYS A 15 -10.08 -15.09 -7.72
C LYS A 15 -10.08 -13.88 -8.65
N GLU A 16 -10.67 -12.76 -8.23
CA GLU A 16 -10.64 -11.50 -8.96
C GLU A 16 -9.40 -10.66 -8.67
N VAL A 17 -8.50 -11.12 -7.79
CA VAL A 17 -7.29 -10.40 -7.42
C VAL A 17 -6.47 -9.94 -8.62
N PRO A 18 -6.25 -10.73 -9.69
CA PRO A 18 -5.50 -10.24 -10.84
C PRO A 18 -6.07 -8.95 -11.45
N LYS A 19 -7.38 -8.85 -11.56
CA LYS A 19 -8.04 -7.62 -12.04
C LYS A 19 -7.91 -6.48 -11.04
N ARG A 20 -8.05 -6.78 -9.75
CA ARG A 20 -7.94 -5.77 -8.68
C ARG A 20 -6.52 -5.19 -8.61
N VAL A 21 -5.51 -6.04 -8.76
CA VAL A 21 -4.11 -5.60 -8.77
C VAL A 21 -3.85 -4.67 -9.95
N GLN A 22 -4.33 -5.04 -11.13
CA GLN A 22 -4.16 -4.17 -12.30
C GLN A 22 -4.89 -2.85 -12.14
N GLY A 23 -6.12 -2.88 -11.64
CA GLY A 23 -6.89 -1.68 -11.34
C GLY A 23 -6.20 -0.77 -10.32
N ALA A 24 -5.62 -1.36 -9.29
CA ALA A 24 -4.88 -0.61 -8.27
C ALA A 24 -3.62 0.05 -8.87
N ARG A 25 -2.91 -0.65 -9.75
CA ARG A 25 -1.74 -0.08 -10.43
C ARG A 25 -2.12 1.08 -11.34
N ASP A 26 -3.20 0.95 -12.09
CA ASP A 26 -3.70 2.03 -12.96
C ASP A 26 -4.13 3.24 -12.14
N LEU A 27 -4.83 3.02 -11.03
CA LEU A 27 -5.25 4.07 -10.11
C LEU A 27 -4.05 4.77 -9.47
N ALA A 28 -3.08 4.01 -8.99
CA ALA A 28 -1.85 4.54 -8.40
C ALA A 28 -1.13 5.47 -9.39
N LYS A 29 -1.00 5.03 -10.64
CA LYS A 29 -0.37 5.82 -11.68
C LYS A 29 -1.09 7.16 -11.91
N LYS A 30 -2.43 7.15 -11.93
CA LYS A 30 -3.23 8.37 -12.08
C LYS A 30 -3.04 9.32 -10.90
N LEU A 31 -2.79 8.80 -9.72
CA LEU A 31 -2.65 9.59 -8.50
C LEU A 31 -1.19 9.93 -8.17
N GLY A 32 -0.24 9.61 -9.04
CA GLY A 32 1.18 9.89 -8.79
C GLY A 32 1.79 9.03 -7.69
N VAL A 33 1.30 7.82 -7.52
CA VAL A 33 1.83 6.83 -6.58
C VAL A 33 2.48 5.71 -7.37
N GLU A 34 3.72 5.36 -7.02
CA GLU A 34 4.44 4.26 -7.64
C GLU A 34 4.43 3.04 -6.72
N ILE A 35 3.84 1.94 -7.18
CA ILE A 35 3.84 0.67 -6.45
C ILE A 35 5.15 -0.05 -6.76
N LYS A 36 6.02 -0.19 -5.76
CA LYS A 36 7.31 -0.84 -5.92
C LYS A 36 7.22 -2.35 -5.73
N GLN A 37 6.56 -2.78 -4.68
CA GLN A 37 6.50 -4.19 -4.28
C GLN A 37 5.17 -4.48 -3.63
N VAL A 38 4.65 -5.69 -3.87
CA VAL A 38 3.46 -6.21 -3.22
C VAL A 38 3.76 -7.62 -2.76
N TYR A 39 3.46 -7.91 -1.51
CA TYR A 39 3.66 -9.24 -0.91
C TYR A 39 2.35 -9.75 -0.32
N LEU A 40 2.06 -11.02 -0.57
CA LEU A 40 1.13 -11.76 0.27
C LEU A 40 1.88 -12.13 1.55
N THR A 41 1.24 -11.93 2.69
CA THR A 41 1.86 -12.24 3.97
C THR A 41 1.04 -13.26 4.74
N SER A 42 1.70 -14.07 5.56
CA SER A 42 1.05 -14.88 6.58
C SER A 42 1.15 -14.11 7.90
N GLY A 43 0.10 -14.12 8.70
CA GLY A 43 0.10 -13.43 9.99
C GLY A 43 -1.02 -12.40 10.07
N GLU A 44 -0.78 -11.28 10.75
CA GLU A 44 -1.82 -10.31 11.04
C GLU A 44 -2.37 -9.63 9.79
N ASN A 45 -1.51 -9.26 8.86
CA ASN A 45 -1.92 -8.65 7.60
C ASN A 45 -1.95 -9.71 6.49
N ASP A 46 -2.80 -9.48 5.50
CA ASP A 46 -2.89 -10.36 4.32
C ASP A 46 -1.93 -9.90 3.22
N LEU A 47 -1.78 -8.60 3.05
CA LEU A 47 -0.93 -8.01 2.04
C LEU A 47 -0.09 -6.88 2.64
N VAL A 48 1.10 -6.71 2.11
CA VAL A 48 1.95 -5.54 2.39
C VAL A 48 2.48 -5.01 1.06
N SER A 49 2.36 -3.70 0.86
CA SER A 49 2.86 -3.04 -0.33
C SER A 49 3.82 -1.92 0.05
N PHE A 50 4.91 -1.80 -0.71
CA PHE A 50 5.82 -0.66 -0.62
C PHE A 50 5.56 0.25 -1.80
N VAL A 51 5.23 1.48 -1.50
CA VAL A 51 4.88 2.49 -2.51
C VAL A 51 5.69 3.75 -2.29
N GLU A 52 5.89 4.50 -3.35
CA GLU A 52 6.56 5.80 -3.31
C GLU A 52 5.67 6.87 -3.91
N THR A 53 5.68 8.04 -3.32
CA THR A 53 5.02 9.22 -3.85
C THR A 53 5.77 10.47 -3.41
N ALA A 54 5.77 11.50 -4.26
CA ALA A 54 6.34 12.80 -3.92
C ALA A 54 5.41 13.64 -3.03
N ASN A 55 4.12 13.28 -2.97
CA ASN A 55 3.11 14.04 -2.24
C ASN A 55 2.25 13.10 -1.40
N GLY A 56 2.29 13.29 -0.08
CA GLY A 56 1.53 12.47 0.87
C GLY A 56 0.01 12.54 0.66
N ASP A 57 -0.51 13.65 0.14
CA ASP A 57 -1.95 13.76 -0.15
C ASP A 57 -2.36 12.78 -1.25
N ASN A 58 -1.49 12.53 -2.22
CA ASN A 58 -1.75 11.55 -3.27
C ASN A 58 -1.84 10.13 -2.69
N LEU A 59 -0.99 9.82 -1.72
CA LEU A 59 -1.05 8.53 -1.03
C LEU A 59 -2.35 8.38 -0.25
N ALA A 60 -2.77 9.44 0.45
CA ALA A 60 -4.04 9.44 1.17
C ALA A 60 -5.23 9.19 0.22
N LYS A 61 -5.23 9.84 -0.94
CA LYS A 61 -6.25 9.63 -1.97
C LYS A 61 -6.25 8.17 -2.45
N PHE A 62 -5.08 7.61 -2.67
CA PHE A 62 -4.94 6.23 -3.11
C PHE A 62 -5.48 5.25 -2.06
N ALA A 63 -5.12 5.43 -0.80
CA ALA A 63 -5.61 4.60 0.30
C ALA A 63 -7.13 4.68 0.44
N LEU A 64 -7.70 5.89 0.37
CA LEU A 64 -9.15 6.07 0.41
C LEU A 64 -9.85 5.39 -0.76
N ALA A 65 -9.29 5.53 -1.96
CA ALA A 65 -9.85 4.89 -3.15
C ALA A 65 -9.83 3.36 -3.05
N LEU A 66 -8.73 2.79 -2.57
CA LEU A 66 -8.64 1.34 -2.32
C LEU A 66 -9.69 0.87 -1.31
N GLY A 67 -9.81 1.59 -0.20
CA GLY A 67 -10.81 1.27 0.82
C GLY A 67 -12.25 1.37 0.30
N SER A 68 -12.53 2.35 -0.57
CA SER A 68 -13.86 2.56 -1.12
C SER A 68 -14.32 1.43 -2.03
N MET A 69 -13.41 0.66 -2.59
CA MET A 69 -13.76 -0.51 -3.41
C MET A 69 -14.27 -1.69 -2.58
N GLY A 70 -14.08 -1.64 -1.27
CA GLY A 70 -14.67 -2.60 -0.33
C GLY A 70 -13.94 -3.94 -0.21
N ASN A 71 -12.80 -4.13 -0.86
CA ASN A 71 -12.08 -5.41 -0.87
C ASN A 71 -11.01 -5.52 0.20
N VAL A 72 -10.50 -4.39 0.69
CA VAL A 72 -9.42 -4.35 1.67
C VAL A 72 -9.63 -3.22 2.67
N HIS A 73 -9.14 -3.45 3.89
CA HIS A 73 -8.87 -2.40 4.87
C HIS A 73 -7.39 -2.09 4.82
N THR A 74 -7.03 -0.81 4.77
CA THR A 74 -5.64 -0.39 4.66
C THR A 74 -5.14 0.30 5.92
N ARG A 75 -3.85 0.14 6.18
CA ARG A 75 -3.11 0.92 7.18
C ARG A 75 -1.83 1.40 6.52
N THR A 76 -1.58 2.68 6.60
CA THR A 76 -0.40 3.29 5.99
C THR A 76 0.59 3.69 7.07
N ALA A 77 1.86 3.35 6.86
CA ALA A 77 2.96 3.79 7.70
C ALA A 77 4.09 4.27 6.80
N ARG A 78 4.78 5.32 7.22
CA ARG A 78 6.00 5.72 6.54
C ARG A 78 7.09 4.71 6.83
N ALA A 79 7.86 4.36 5.81
CA ALA A 79 9.00 3.48 5.93
C ALA A 79 10.24 4.18 5.36
N TRP A 80 11.36 4.05 6.04
CA TRP A 80 12.63 4.60 5.60
C TRP A 80 13.53 3.44 5.18
N PRO A 81 14.09 3.47 3.96
CA PRO A 81 15.14 2.53 3.60
C PRO A 81 16.31 2.63 4.57
N GLU A 82 17.07 1.56 4.71
CA GLU A 82 18.15 1.48 5.70
C GLU A 82 19.13 2.66 5.60
N ALA A 83 19.55 3.04 4.38
CA ALA A 83 20.46 4.15 4.20
C ALA A 83 19.90 5.48 4.72
N GLU A 84 18.63 5.74 4.51
CA GLU A 84 17.96 6.95 5.00
C GLU A 84 17.78 6.88 6.53
N TYR A 85 17.43 5.73 7.07
CA TYR A 85 17.32 5.51 8.49
C TYR A 85 18.66 5.78 9.19
N LEU A 86 19.75 5.24 8.67
CA LEU A 86 21.09 5.45 9.22
C LEU A 86 21.51 6.93 9.16
N LYS A 87 21.11 7.62 8.10
CA LYS A 87 21.36 9.07 8.01
C LYS A 87 20.63 9.83 9.11
N LEU A 88 19.35 9.49 9.37
CA LEU A 88 18.60 10.12 10.45
C LEU A 88 19.30 9.91 11.80
N VAL A 89 19.80 8.71 12.04
CA VAL A 89 20.53 8.40 13.28
C VAL A 89 21.79 9.25 13.39
N SER A 90 22.54 9.44 12.29
CA SER A 90 23.75 10.24 12.28
C SER A 90 23.51 11.73 12.57
N GLU A 91 22.30 12.20 12.37
CA GLU A 91 21.90 13.59 12.60
C GLU A 91 21.34 13.83 14.02
N LEU A 92 21.26 12.79 14.84
CA LEU A 92 20.81 12.95 16.22
C LEU A 92 21.85 13.69 17.05
N PRO A 93 21.38 14.55 18.00
CA PRO A 93 22.29 15.28 18.88
C PRO A 93 23.04 14.36 19.85
#